data_4d2fc98ab814dcf5f43d1d1a2207704f
#
_entry.id   4d2fc98ab814dcf5f43d1d1a2207704f
#
_cell.length_a   1.000
_cell.length_b   1.000
_cell.length_c   1.000
_cell.angle_alpha   90.00
_cell.angle_beta   90.00
_cell.angle_gamma   90.00
#
_symmetry.space_group_name_H-M   'P 1'
#
loop_
_entity.id
_entity.type
_entity.pdbx_description
1 polymer ?
#
loop_
_entity_poly.entity_id
_entity_poly.type
_entity_poly.pdbx_seq_one_letter_code
_entity_poly.pdbx_strand_id
1 'polypeptide(L)'
;MKKIAENRYPHSATLFKFCKEALDIRYEGNVKVIDQDVGAILGYDPADCSHWKKGKKNIRALSTLRTIADHLSIDERLLIDIAAGKVGFDEAVFEYRGYGAFGLTGRTSENLKKEFFKNPSRYQGENSRLSFEELFDIDRPSICKAVDSIVAAGKFEEAPVYLPEICQLFPNFTIVSDDTLTTPVQVTTEGQGADLKVTVRHKGSDMRPYLRFLVARELFKYLVNSSSLHVAHIRTCPDEVLDIRANLFAGLLLVPGKMLRKEVEKVDASHDIVTQLSEVFWVSKALMNQRLRDFMENLN
;
A
#
# COMPACT_ATOMS: atom_id res chain seq x y z
N MET A 1 -5.01 -28.88 30.15
CA MET A 1 -4.27 -28.30 29.03
C MET A 1 -5.18 -28.30 27.80
N LYS A 2 -5.68 -27.13 27.36
CA LYS A 2 -6.39 -27.01 26.08
C LYS A 2 -5.35 -27.19 24.96
N LYS A 3 -5.45 -28.28 24.16
CA LYS A 3 -4.70 -28.42 22.93
C LYS A 3 -5.04 -27.18 22.04
N ILE A 4 -4.05 -26.31 21.82
CA ILE A 4 -4.12 -25.29 20.81
C ILE A 4 -4.34 -26.06 19.52
N ALA A 5 -5.50 -25.90 18.92
CA ALA A 5 -5.82 -26.57 17.64
C ALA A 5 -4.83 -26.02 16.61
N GLU A 6 -3.86 -26.84 16.21
CA GLU A 6 -2.87 -26.52 15.20
C GLU A 6 -3.60 -26.05 13.92
N ASN A 7 -3.25 -24.84 13.50
CA ASN A 7 -3.65 -24.28 12.22
C ASN A 7 -2.94 -25.09 11.10
N ARG A 8 -3.58 -26.19 10.67
CA ARG A 8 -3.00 -27.16 9.73
C ARG A 8 -2.73 -26.57 8.34
N TYR A 9 -3.53 -25.59 7.95
CA TYR A 9 -3.45 -24.93 6.66
C TYR A 9 -3.47 -23.40 6.82
N PRO A 10 -2.36 -22.80 7.29
CA PRO A 10 -2.31 -21.36 7.60
C PRO A 10 -2.61 -20.48 6.40
N HIS A 11 -2.17 -20.89 5.20
CA HIS A 11 -2.41 -20.11 3.97
C HIS A 11 -3.89 -20.13 3.55
N SER A 12 -4.62 -21.22 3.83
CA SER A 12 -6.08 -21.25 3.63
C SER A 12 -6.81 -20.32 4.59
N ALA A 13 -6.34 -20.20 5.85
CA ALA A 13 -6.89 -19.23 6.78
C ALA A 13 -6.58 -17.79 6.34
N THR A 14 -5.37 -17.53 5.82
CA THR A 14 -5.00 -16.25 5.22
C THR A 14 -5.91 -15.91 4.03
N LEU A 15 -6.17 -16.88 3.17
CA LEU A 15 -7.09 -16.71 2.04
C LEU A 15 -8.51 -16.37 2.51
N PHE A 16 -9.03 -17.03 3.56
CA PHE A 16 -10.32 -16.68 4.16
C PHE A 16 -10.36 -15.22 4.63
N LYS A 17 -9.34 -14.83 5.39
CA LYS A 17 -9.23 -13.46 5.91
C LYS A 17 -9.18 -12.44 4.78
N PHE A 18 -8.43 -12.75 3.72
CA PHE A 18 -8.35 -11.92 2.53
C PHE A 18 -9.70 -11.80 1.80
N CYS A 19 -10.41 -12.90 1.56
CA CYS A 19 -11.75 -12.88 0.94
C CYS A 19 -12.74 -12.02 1.74
N LYS A 20 -12.68 -12.09 3.09
CA LYS A 20 -13.51 -11.28 3.95
C LYS A 20 -13.22 -9.79 3.80
N GLU A 21 -11.95 -9.42 3.81
CA GLU A 21 -11.52 -8.04 3.60
C GLU A 21 -11.87 -7.55 2.19
N ALA A 22 -11.72 -8.39 1.16
CA ALA A 22 -12.08 -8.06 -0.21
C ALA A 22 -13.59 -7.77 -0.36
N LEU A 23 -14.45 -8.53 0.34
CA LEU A 23 -15.89 -8.24 0.39
C LEU A 23 -16.19 -6.93 1.11
N ASP A 24 -15.53 -6.66 2.24
CA ASP A 24 -15.72 -5.41 3.00
C ASP A 24 -15.30 -4.19 2.17
N ILE A 25 -14.20 -4.29 1.45
CA ILE A 25 -13.74 -3.27 0.50
C ILE A 25 -14.76 -3.06 -0.62
N ARG A 26 -15.27 -4.14 -1.22
CA ARG A 26 -16.22 -4.08 -2.32
C ARG A 26 -17.53 -3.44 -1.93
N TYR A 27 -17.99 -3.66 -0.70
CA TYR A 27 -19.19 -3.04 -0.15
C TYR A 27 -18.93 -1.64 0.46
N GLU A 28 -17.70 -1.13 0.35
CA GLU A 28 -17.30 0.18 0.88
C GLU A 28 -17.66 0.38 2.36
N GLY A 29 -17.72 -0.72 3.12
CA GLY A 29 -18.15 -0.74 4.51
C GLY A 29 -19.62 -0.39 4.75
N ASN A 30 -20.45 -0.29 3.69
CA ASN A 30 -21.90 -0.01 3.81
C ASN A 30 -22.67 -1.21 4.38
N VAL A 31 -22.13 -2.42 4.22
CA VAL A 31 -22.68 -3.67 4.72
C VAL A 31 -21.66 -4.33 5.64
N LYS A 32 -22.12 -4.77 6.81
CA LYS A 32 -21.25 -5.55 7.72
C LYS A 32 -21.04 -6.94 7.16
N VAL A 33 -19.83 -7.24 6.68
CA VAL A 33 -19.46 -8.57 6.19
C VAL A 33 -19.27 -9.53 7.38
N ILE A 34 -20.03 -10.62 7.39
CA ILE A 34 -19.91 -11.71 8.36
C ILE A 34 -19.20 -12.92 7.74
N ASP A 35 -18.77 -13.86 8.58
CA ASP A 35 -17.99 -15.02 8.11
C ASP A 35 -18.81 -15.91 7.15
N GLN A 36 -20.11 -15.95 7.29
CA GLN A 36 -21.01 -16.72 6.38
C GLN A 36 -21.05 -16.16 4.98
N ASP A 37 -20.92 -14.83 4.80
CA ASP A 37 -20.87 -14.22 3.47
C ASP A 37 -19.65 -14.72 2.67
N VAL A 38 -18.53 -14.94 3.36
CA VAL A 38 -17.33 -15.52 2.75
C VAL A 38 -17.54 -16.98 2.39
N GLY A 39 -18.20 -17.75 3.25
CA GLY A 39 -18.54 -19.15 2.99
C GLY A 39 -19.51 -19.32 1.81
N ALA A 40 -20.42 -18.38 1.65
CA ALA A 40 -21.43 -18.38 0.58
C ALA A 40 -20.80 -18.36 -0.83
N ILE A 41 -19.61 -17.79 -1.01
CA ILE A 41 -18.86 -17.80 -2.28
C ILE A 41 -18.67 -19.25 -2.80
N LEU A 42 -18.45 -20.19 -1.89
CA LEU A 42 -18.20 -21.59 -2.21
C LEU A 42 -19.41 -22.49 -1.85
N GLY A 43 -20.54 -21.90 -1.48
CA GLY A 43 -21.71 -22.64 -1.02
C GLY A 43 -21.46 -23.44 0.28
N TYR A 44 -20.57 -22.94 1.15
CA TYR A 44 -20.20 -23.60 2.40
C TYR A 44 -21.26 -23.36 3.49
N ASP A 45 -21.55 -24.42 4.23
CA ASP A 45 -22.31 -24.29 5.46
C ASP A 45 -21.49 -23.60 6.59
N PRO A 46 -22.11 -23.21 7.72
CA PRO A 46 -21.41 -22.53 8.81
C PRO A 46 -20.25 -23.34 9.41
N ALA A 47 -20.33 -24.67 9.43
CA ALA A 47 -19.25 -25.53 9.96
C ALA A 47 -18.05 -25.55 9.00
N ASP A 48 -18.30 -25.72 7.72
CA ASP A 48 -17.30 -25.67 6.66
C ASP A 48 -16.61 -24.32 6.59
N CYS A 49 -17.37 -23.25 6.69
CA CYS A 49 -16.86 -21.88 6.78
C CYS A 49 -15.94 -21.68 7.99
N SER A 50 -16.36 -22.18 9.18
CA SER A 50 -15.55 -22.15 10.40
C SER A 50 -14.27 -22.99 10.26
N HIS A 51 -14.31 -24.14 9.56
CA HIS A 51 -13.12 -24.94 9.29
C HIS A 51 -12.14 -24.24 8.35
N TRP A 52 -12.62 -23.57 7.31
CA TRP A 52 -11.80 -22.76 6.44
C TRP A 52 -11.13 -21.62 7.18
N LYS A 53 -11.90 -20.80 7.91
CA LYS A 53 -11.39 -19.68 8.74
C LYS A 53 -10.29 -20.11 9.70
N LYS A 54 -10.42 -21.29 10.32
CA LYS A 54 -9.47 -21.84 11.29
C LYS A 54 -8.30 -22.58 10.63
N GLY A 55 -8.19 -22.58 9.31
CA GLY A 55 -7.16 -23.31 8.59
C GLY A 55 -7.21 -24.83 8.78
N LYS A 56 -8.38 -25.40 9.05
CA LYS A 56 -8.62 -26.83 9.11
C LYS A 56 -8.98 -27.43 7.76
N LYS A 57 -9.43 -26.60 6.82
CA LYS A 57 -9.78 -26.96 5.43
C LYS A 57 -8.74 -26.40 4.47
N ASN A 58 -8.25 -27.25 3.56
CA ASN A 58 -7.25 -26.84 2.58
C ASN A 58 -7.95 -26.30 1.32
N ILE A 59 -7.75 -25.03 1.01
CA ILE A 59 -8.32 -24.37 -0.16
C ILE A 59 -7.19 -24.09 -1.16
N ARG A 60 -6.92 -25.07 -2.03
CA ARG A 60 -5.84 -24.99 -3.04
C ARG A 60 -6.26 -25.47 -4.43
N ALA A 61 -7.46 -26.05 -4.57
CA ALA A 61 -7.92 -26.52 -5.88
C ALA A 61 -8.09 -25.33 -6.82
N LEU A 62 -7.52 -25.42 -8.01
CA LEU A 62 -7.56 -24.34 -8.99
C LEU A 62 -8.99 -23.93 -9.36
N SER A 63 -9.91 -24.90 -9.48
CA SER A 63 -11.33 -24.63 -9.71
C SER A 63 -11.95 -23.78 -8.59
N THR A 64 -11.61 -24.08 -7.33
CA THR A 64 -12.08 -23.32 -6.17
C THR A 64 -11.52 -21.89 -6.17
N LEU A 65 -10.22 -21.73 -6.49
CA LEU A 65 -9.59 -20.41 -6.58
C LEU A 65 -10.19 -19.57 -7.72
N ARG A 66 -10.52 -20.20 -8.87
CA ARG A 66 -11.25 -19.55 -9.96
C ARG A 66 -12.63 -19.07 -9.53
N THR A 67 -13.40 -19.92 -8.85
CA THR A 67 -14.71 -19.52 -8.32
C THR A 67 -14.60 -18.31 -7.42
N ILE A 68 -13.59 -18.25 -6.54
CA ILE A 68 -13.34 -17.08 -5.69
C ILE A 68 -12.94 -15.86 -6.54
N ALA A 69 -12.05 -16.04 -7.52
CA ALA A 69 -11.59 -14.99 -8.42
C ALA A 69 -12.75 -14.33 -9.16
N ASP A 70 -13.59 -15.15 -9.77
CA ASP A 70 -14.77 -14.69 -10.52
C ASP A 70 -15.76 -13.96 -9.62
N HIS A 71 -16.06 -14.53 -8.45
CA HIS A 71 -17.03 -13.95 -7.52
C HIS A 71 -16.58 -12.60 -6.95
N LEU A 72 -15.30 -12.48 -6.62
CA LEU A 72 -14.73 -11.27 -6.03
C LEU A 72 -14.12 -10.31 -7.07
N SER A 73 -14.09 -10.68 -8.35
CA SER A 73 -13.41 -9.94 -9.42
C SER A 73 -11.94 -9.68 -9.10
N ILE A 74 -11.24 -10.73 -8.66
CA ILE A 74 -9.82 -10.71 -8.26
C ILE A 74 -8.99 -11.43 -9.32
N ASP A 75 -7.74 -11.01 -9.52
CA ASP A 75 -6.78 -11.75 -10.34
C ASP A 75 -6.55 -13.16 -9.73
N GLU A 76 -6.81 -14.20 -10.53
CA GLU A 76 -6.62 -15.61 -10.13
C GLU A 76 -5.19 -15.86 -9.61
N ARG A 77 -4.19 -15.23 -10.22
CA ARG A 77 -2.78 -15.35 -9.83
C ARG A 77 -2.53 -14.90 -8.39
N LEU A 78 -3.16 -13.81 -7.96
CA LEU A 78 -3.08 -13.33 -6.58
C LEU A 78 -3.60 -14.39 -5.60
N LEU A 79 -4.74 -15.01 -5.90
CA LEU A 79 -5.33 -16.05 -5.05
C LEU A 79 -4.44 -17.31 -4.99
N ILE A 80 -3.83 -17.70 -6.11
CA ILE A 80 -2.85 -18.80 -6.16
C ILE A 80 -1.65 -18.48 -5.27
N ASP A 81 -1.10 -17.27 -5.35
CA ASP A 81 0.06 -16.86 -4.57
C ASP A 81 -0.26 -16.78 -3.06
N ILE A 82 -1.46 -16.34 -2.67
CA ILE A 82 -1.94 -16.41 -1.27
C ILE A 82 -2.04 -17.88 -0.82
N ALA A 83 -2.68 -18.75 -1.62
CA ALA A 83 -2.87 -20.16 -1.28
C ALA A 83 -1.54 -20.93 -1.22
N ALA A 84 -0.53 -20.50 -1.98
CA ALA A 84 0.83 -21.02 -1.95
C ALA A 84 1.68 -20.45 -0.80
N GLY A 85 1.21 -19.41 -0.11
CA GLY A 85 1.95 -18.72 0.96
C GLY A 85 3.05 -17.79 0.45
N LYS A 86 3.06 -17.45 -0.83
CA LYS A 86 4.01 -16.50 -1.43
C LYS A 86 3.65 -15.06 -1.10
N VAL A 87 2.36 -14.77 -0.96
CA VAL A 87 1.81 -13.45 -0.65
C VAL A 87 1.11 -13.52 0.70
N GLY A 88 1.45 -12.61 1.60
CA GLY A 88 0.82 -12.46 2.91
C GLY A 88 -0.49 -11.67 2.85
N PHE A 89 -1.21 -11.61 3.98
CA PHE A 89 -2.50 -10.92 4.05
C PHE A 89 -2.41 -9.45 3.67
N ASP A 90 -1.49 -8.71 4.28
CA ASP A 90 -1.37 -7.25 4.09
C ASP A 90 -0.96 -6.91 2.64
N GLU A 91 -0.06 -7.71 2.07
CA GLU A 91 0.35 -7.59 0.66
C GLU A 91 -0.83 -7.89 -0.28
N ALA A 92 -1.61 -8.94 0.00
CA ALA A 92 -2.79 -9.30 -0.79
C ALA A 92 -3.87 -8.20 -0.75
N VAL A 93 -4.13 -7.63 0.43
CA VAL A 93 -5.05 -6.51 0.59
C VAL A 93 -4.54 -5.27 -0.16
N PHE A 94 -3.24 -5.00 -0.09
CA PHE A 94 -2.63 -3.92 -0.85
C PHE A 94 -2.80 -4.10 -2.37
N GLU A 95 -2.54 -5.31 -2.90
CA GLU A 95 -2.71 -5.62 -4.32
C GLU A 95 -4.18 -5.49 -4.75
N TYR A 96 -5.12 -5.87 -3.90
CA TYR A 96 -6.56 -5.81 -4.21
C TYR A 96 -7.14 -4.39 -4.09
N ARG A 97 -6.85 -3.69 -3.00
CA ARG A 97 -7.28 -2.29 -2.82
C ARG A 97 -6.71 -1.39 -3.89
N GLY A 98 -5.60 -1.80 -4.43
CA GLY A 98 -4.78 -0.90 -5.18
C GLY A 98 -4.39 0.29 -4.30
N TYR A 99 -3.92 1.27 -4.97
CA TYR A 99 -3.58 2.57 -4.44
C TYR A 99 -4.80 3.39 -3.98
N GLY A 100 -6.01 2.83 -3.97
CA GLY A 100 -7.27 3.49 -3.56
C GLY A 100 -7.28 4.07 -2.14
N ALA A 101 -6.20 3.86 -1.37
CA ALA A 101 -5.97 4.48 -0.07
C ALA A 101 -5.31 5.88 -0.15
N PHE A 102 -5.34 6.56 -1.31
CA PHE A 102 -4.74 7.90 -1.49
C PHE A 102 -5.67 9.07 -1.23
N GLY A 103 -6.85 8.80 -0.84
CA GLY A 103 -7.78 9.77 -0.34
C GLY A 103 -8.37 9.30 0.97
N LEU A 104 -8.78 10.21 1.80
CA LEU A 104 -9.68 9.90 2.87
C LEU A 104 -10.95 9.33 2.23
N THR A 105 -11.21 8.02 2.40
CA THR A 105 -12.51 7.46 2.00
C THR A 105 -13.61 8.21 2.74
N GLY A 106 -14.80 8.34 2.18
CA GLY A 106 -15.88 9.09 2.79
C GLY A 106 -16.10 8.72 4.26
N ARG A 107 -16.06 7.41 4.59
CA ARG A 107 -16.20 6.91 5.97
C ARG A 107 -15.00 7.27 6.87
N THR A 108 -13.78 7.17 6.36
CA THR A 108 -12.56 7.55 7.11
C THR A 108 -12.57 9.06 7.36
N SER A 109 -12.91 9.86 6.36
CA SER A 109 -13.06 11.31 6.47
C SER A 109 -14.14 11.69 7.50
N GLU A 110 -15.30 11.04 7.48
CA GLU A 110 -16.36 11.30 8.46
C GLU A 110 -15.95 10.92 9.89
N ASN A 111 -15.25 9.81 10.08
CA ASN A 111 -14.78 9.40 11.39
C ASN A 111 -13.70 10.34 11.92
N LEU A 112 -12.73 10.71 11.10
CA LEU A 112 -11.70 11.70 11.45
C LEU A 112 -12.31 13.06 11.75
N LYS A 113 -13.32 13.48 10.97
CA LYS A 113 -14.06 14.72 11.21
C LYS A 113 -14.78 14.68 12.56
N LYS A 114 -15.44 13.58 12.91
CA LYS A 114 -16.08 13.40 14.22
C LYS A 114 -15.07 13.42 15.37
N GLU A 115 -13.92 12.79 15.20
CA GLU A 115 -12.84 12.80 16.20
C GLU A 115 -12.22 14.19 16.36
N PHE A 116 -11.96 14.89 15.25
CA PHE A 116 -11.45 16.26 15.27
C PHE A 116 -12.35 17.21 16.07
N PHE A 117 -13.65 17.15 15.82
CA PHE A 117 -14.60 18.01 16.55
C PHE A 117 -14.79 17.59 18.02
N LYS A 118 -14.53 16.32 18.36
CA LYS A 118 -14.52 15.90 19.78
C LYS A 118 -13.29 16.34 20.53
N ASN A 119 -12.11 16.26 19.91
CA ASN A 119 -10.81 16.52 20.53
C ASN A 119 -9.90 17.35 19.59
N PRO A 120 -10.21 18.64 19.35
CA PRO A 120 -9.41 19.46 18.44
C PRO A 120 -7.95 19.57 18.86
N SER A 121 -7.68 19.59 20.19
CA SER A 121 -6.34 19.70 20.75
C SER A 121 -5.41 18.53 20.42
N ARG A 122 -5.96 17.35 20.05
CA ARG A 122 -5.16 16.21 19.59
C ARG A 122 -4.47 16.49 18.25
N TYR A 123 -5.10 17.28 17.41
CA TYR A 123 -4.68 17.53 16.04
C TYR A 123 -4.06 18.90 15.85
N GLN A 124 -4.36 19.81 16.77
CA GLN A 124 -3.85 21.19 16.76
C GLN A 124 -2.80 21.31 17.86
N GLY A 125 -1.53 21.54 17.50
CA GLY A 125 -0.55 22.01 18.48
C GLY A 125 -1.02 23.32 19.14
N GLU A 126 -0.42 23.71 20.26
CA GLU A 126 -0.86 24.81 21.13
C GLU A 126 -1.14 26.15 20.40
N ASN A 127 -0.64 26.35 19.19
CA ASN A 127 -0.75 27.58 18.40
C ASN A 127 -1.47 27.44 17.04
N SER A 128 -2.08 26.31 16.72
CA SER A 128 -2.68 26.09 15.39
C SER A 128 -4.19 26.33 15.41
N ARG A 129 -4.67 27.30 14.60
CA ARG A 129 -6.09 27.56 14.33
C ARG A 129 -6.53 27.02 12.98
N LEU A 130 -5.86 25.94 12.50
CA LEU A 130 -6.17 25.36 11.21
C LEU A 130 -7.56 24.68 11.22
N SER A 131 -8.30 24.83 10.15
CA SER A 131 -9.58 24.13 9.94
C SER A 131 -9.31 22.63 9.71
N PHE A 132 -10.40 21.84 9.79
CA PHE A 132 -10.30 20.42 9.44
C PHE A 132 -9.79 20.23 8.01
N GLU A 133 -10.30 21.01 7.08
CA GLU A 133 -9.95 20.97 5.66
C GLU A 133 -8.45 21.27 5.44
N GLU A 134 -7.91 22.24 6.16
CA GLU A 134 -6.48 22.58 6.08
C GLU A 134 -5.55 21.53 6.71
N LEU A 135 -5.95 20.93 7.85
CA LEU A 135 -5.19 19.90 8.54
C LEU A 135 -5.17 18.57 7.78
N PHE A 136 -6.28 18.24 7.12
CA PHE A 136 -6.46 16.98 6.41
C PHE A 136 -6.29 17.10 4.89
N ASP A 137 -5.80 18.25 4.41
CA ASP A 137 -5.40 18.42 3.01
C ASP A 137 -4.22 17.50 2.67
N ILE A 138 -4.35 16.74 1.59
CA ILE A 138 -3.31 15.82 1.10
C ILE A 138 -2.14 16.60 0.48
N ASP A 139 -2.39 17.83 0.02
CA ASP A 139 -1.39 18.70 -0.61
C ASP A 139 -0.62 18.01 -1.76
N ARG A 140 -1.39 17.42 -2.67
CA ARG A 140 -0.85 16.69 -3.83
C ARG A 140 0.16 17.50 -4.66
N PRO A 141 -0.05 18.81 -4.94
CA PRO A 141 0.91 19.62 -5.69
C PRO A 141 2.29 19.68 -5.03
N SER A 142 2.34 19.86 -3.71
CA SER A 142 3.60 19.89 -2.96
C SER A 142 4.31 18.54 -2.99
N ILE A 143 3.56 17.44 -2.89
CA ILE A 143 4.13 16.09 -2.98
C ILE A 143 4.69 15.82 -4.38
N CYS A 144 3.98 16.21 -5.45
CA CYS A 144 4.49 16.11 -6.82
C CYS A 144 5.80 16.89 -6.98
N LYS A 145 5.87 18.11 -6.45
CA LYS A 145 7.08 18.94 -6.50
C LYS A 145 8.25 18.29 -5.75
N ALA A 146 7.98 17.65 -4.60
CA ALA A 146 9.01 16.92 -3.85
C ALA A 146 9.57 15.74 -4.66
N VAL A 147 8.69 14.95 -5.29
CA VAL A 147 9.09 13.85 -6.17
C VAL A 147 9.92 14.36 -7.35
N ASP A 148 9.47 15.39 -8.04
CA ASP A 148 10.20 15.97 -9.18
C ASP A 148 11.60 16.46 -8.76
N SER A 149 11.73 17.05 -7.57
CA SER A 149 13.00 17.49 -6.99
C SER A 149 13.95 16.30 -6.76
N ILE A 150 13.46 15.20 -6.20
CA ILE A 150 14.27 14.00 -5.91
C ILE A 150 14.67 13.30 -7.22
N VAL A 151 13.74 13.12 -8.15
CA VAL A 151 14.00 12.51 -9.46
C VAL A 151 15.05 13.32 -10.22
N ALA A 152 14.97 14.65 -10.18
CA ALA A 152 15.97 15.54 -10.81
C ALA A 152 17.33 15.46 -10.11
N ALA A 153 17.38 15.45 -8.77
CA ALA A 153 18.62 15.34 -8.02
C ALA A 153 19.35 14.01 -8.28
N GLY A 154 18.59 12.91 -8.40
CA GLY A 154 19.13 11.58 -8.72
C GLY A 154 19.39 11.36 -10.22
N LYS A 155 19.00 12.31 -11.08
CA LYS A 155 19.11 12.19 -12.55
C LYS A 155 18.45 10.93 -13.12
N PHE A 156 17.32 10.52 -12.52
CA PHE A 156 16.57 9.36 -13.00
C PHE A 156 15.80 9.71 -14.25
N GLU A 157 16.17 9.13 -15.39
CA GLU A 157 15.57 9.39 -16.71
C GLU A 157 14.76 8.21 -17.25
N GLU A 158 15.01 7.00 -16.71
CA GLU A 158 14.42 5.74 -17.16
C GLU A 158 13.77 4.97 -16.00
N ALA A 159 12.77 4.17 -16.34
CA ALA A 159 12.12 3.24 -15.41
C ALA A 159 12.90 1.92 -15.33
N PRO A 160 12.88 1.25 -14.18
CA PRO A 160 12.28 1.65 -12.91
C PRO A 160 13.20 2.59 -12.10
N VAL A 161 12.61 3.47 -11.31
CA VAL A 161 13.37 4.23 -10.30
C VAL A 161 13.97 3.26 -9.28
N TYR A 162 15.28 3.26 -9.12
CA TYR A 162 15.97 2.31 -8.25
C TYR A 162 16.19 2.89 -6.85
N LEU A 163 15.46 2.36 -5.84
CA LEU A 163 15.46 2.91 -4.48
C LEU A 163 16.84 2.98 -3.81
N PRO A 164 17.75 1.99 -3.95
CA PRO A 164 19.10 2.10 -3.42
C PRO A 164 19.90 3.31 -3.94
N GLU A 165 19.66 3.73 -5.18
CA GLU A 165 20.29 4.94 -5.75
C GLU A 165 19.70 6.20 -5.15
N ILE A 166 18.37 6.24 -4.93
CA ILE A 166 17.73 7.34 -4.20
C ILE A 166 18.32 7.46 -2.79
N CYS A 167 18.55 6.34 -2.11
CA CYS A 167 19.11 6.37 -0.75
C CYS A 167 20.51 6.96 -0.70
N GLN A 168 21.29 6.92 -1.79
CA GLN A 168 22.60 7.59 -1.85
C GLN A 168 22.47 9.13 -1.75
N LEU A 169 21.32 9.69 -2.10
CA LEU A 169 21.03 11.13 -1.90
C LEU A 169 20.77 11.46 -0.42
N PHE A 170 20.48 10.45 0.40
CA PHE A 170 20.06 10.59 1.79
C PHE A 170 20.91 9.69 2.70
N PRO A 171 22.13 10.08 3.09
CA PRO A 171 23.09 9.21 3.79
C PRO A 171 22.59 8.72 5.16
N ASN A 172 21.64 9.39 5.75
CA ASN A 172 21.02 8.98 7.02
C ASN A 172 19.79 8.06 6.84
N PHE A 173 19.44 7.68 5.60
CA PHE A 173 18.39 6.72 5.30
C PHE A 173 19.00 5.46 4.69
N THR A 174 18.91 4.34 5.41
CA THR A 174 19.55 3.07 5.02
C THR A 174 18.52 1.98 4.81
N ILE A 175 18.70 1.16 3.79
CA ILE A 175 17.87 -0.01 3.49
C ILE A 175 18.71 -1.26 3.71
N VAL A 176 18.17 -2.23 4.45
CA VAL A 176 18.86 -3.50 4.79
C VAL A 176 17.92 -4.68 4.58
N SER A 177 18.39 -5.72 3.89
CA SER A 177 17.70 -7.00 3.80
C SER A 177 17.89 -7.80 5.09
N ASP A 178 16.81 -8.37 5.63
CA ASP A 178 16.82 -9.16 6.86
C ASP A 178 15.78 -10.29 6.79
N ASP A 179 16.23 -11.50 6.50
CA ASP A 179 15.39 -12.68 6.34
C ASP A 179 14.78 -13.16 7.67
N THR A 180 15.24 -12.65 8.82
CA THR A 180 14.73 -13.02 10.14
C THR A 180 13.44 -12.31 10.52
N LEU A 181 13.06 -11.28 9.75
CA LEU A 181 11.86 -10.49 10.03
C LEU A 181 10.58 -11.33 9.94
N THR A 182 9.69 -11.12 10.88
CA THR A 182 8.31 -11.66 10.86
C THR A 182 7.34 -10.75 10.11
N THR A 183 7.66 -9.46 10.00
CA THR A 183 6.91 -8.44 9.26
C THR A 183 7.58 -8.14 7.92
N PRO A 184 6.85 -7.63 6.91
CA PRO A 184 7.44 -7.24 5.64
C PRO A 184 8.55 -6.20 5.76
N VAL A 185 8.34 -5.22 6.64
CA VAL A 185 9.27 -4.12 6.91
C VAL A 185 9.31 -3.84 8.42
N GLN A 186 10.48 -3.49 8.92
CA GLN A 186 10.72 -2.94 10.25
C GLN A 186 11.56 -1.67 10.14
N VAL A 187 11.15 -0.63 10.83
CA VAL A 187 11.83 0.67 10.82
C VAL A 187 12.44 0.92 12.20
N THR A 188 13.69 1.35 12.22
CA THR A 188 14.38 1.85 13.42
C THR A 188 14.82 3.27 13.18
N THR A 189 14.61 4.13 14.17
CA THR A 189 14.93 5.56 14.11
C THR A 189 15.85 5.95 15.26
N GLU A 190 16.87 6.75 14.98
CA GLU A 190 17.81 7.30 15.96
C GLU A 190 17.98 8.81 15.70
N GLY A 191 18.02 9.60 16.76
CA GLY A 191 18.14 11.05 16.65
C GLY A 191 16.83 11.76 16.30
N GLN A 192 16.91 13.05 15.98
CA GLN A 192 15.78 13.91 15.61
C GLN A 192 16.21 15.01 14.64
N GLY A 193 15.25 15.56 13.86
CA GLY A 193 15.52 16.65 12.94
C GLY A 193 16.64 16.33 11.94
N ALA A 194 17.63 17.20 11.79
CA ALA A 194 18.73 17.01 10.85
C ALA A 194 19.64 15.81 11.17
N ASP A 195 19.69 15.38 12.43
CA ASP A 195 20.48 14.23 12.89
C ASP A 195 19.68 12.91 12.86
N LEU A 196 18.46 12.95 12.36
CA LEU A 196 17.60 11.77 12.26
C LEU A 196 18.24 10.72 11.32
N LYS A 197 18.46 9.54 11.87
CA LYS A 197 18.87 8.35 11.10
C LYS A 197 17.75 7.33 11.07
N VAL A 198 17.46 6.81 9.90
CA VAL A 198 16.42 5.80 9.70
C VAL A 198 17.02 4.60 9.00
N THR A 199 16.82 3.44 9.60
CA THR A 199 17.15 2.15 8.98
C THR A 199 15.86 1.39 8.73
N VAL A 200 15.60 1.11 7.45
CA VAL A 200 14.47 0.30 7.00
C VAL A 200 14.97 -1.11 6.69
N ARG A 201 14.59 -2.07 7.52
CA ARG A 201 14.87 -3.49 7.28
C ARG A 201 13.69 -4.09 6.54
N HIS A 202 13.95 -4.83 5.46
CA HIS A 202 12.91 -5.52 4.71
C HIS A 202 13.19 -7.01 4.63
N LYS A 203 12.11 -7.81 4.59
CA LYS A 203 12.19 -9.26 4.50
C LYS A 203 12.52 -9.70 3.07
N GLY A 204 13.47 -10.62 2.93
CA GLY A 204 13.86 -11.22 1.66
C GLY A 204 14.96 -10.46 0.93
N SER A 205 15.71 -11.18 0.09
CA SER A 205 16.79 -10.63 -0.74
C SER A 205 16.26 -9.72 -1.86
N ASP A 206 15.08 -10.05 -2.39
CA ASP A 206 14.47 -9.34 -3.51
C ASP A 206 13.46 -8.33 -3.01
N MET A 207 13.68 -7.07 -3.36
CA MET A 207 12.76 -5.99 -3.02
C MET A 207 11.55 -6.02 -3.97
N ARG A 208 10.60 -6.93 -3.70
CA ARG A 208 9.34 -7.06 -4.45
C ARG A 208 8.56 -5.73 -4.51
N PRO A 209 7.64 -5.57 -5.46
CA PRO A 209 6.84 -4.35 -5.64
C PRO A 209 6.22 -3.80 -4.35
N TYR A 210 5.65 -4.68 -3.51
CA TYR A 210 5.08 -4.29 -2.23
C TYR A 210 6.14 -3.72 -1.26
N LEU A 211 7.31 -4.37 -1.15
CA LEU A 211 8.39 -3.90 -0.28
C LEU A 211 8.95 -2.57 -0.77
N ARG A 212 9.13 -2.40 -2.08
CA ARG A 212 9.52 -1.11 -2.67
C ARG A 212 8.57 0.00 -2.29
N PHE A 213 7.27 -0.27 -2.35
CA PHE A 213 6.25 0.70 -1.96
C PHE A 213 6.37 1.08 -0.48
N LEU A 214 6.51 0.09 0.42
CA LEU A 214 6.67 0.35 1.85
C LEU A 214 7.95 1.15 2.15
N VAL A 215 9.07 0.81 1.53
CA VAL A 215 10.33 1.55 1.70
C VAL A 215 10.20 2.99 1.21
N ALA A 216 9.57 3.23 0.06
CA ALA A 216 9.32 4.57 -0.46
C ALA A 216 8.41 5.41 0.47
N ARG A 217 7.44 4.78 1.12
CA ARG A 217 6.63 5.44 2.17
C ARG A 217 7.48 5.90 3.35
N GLU A 218 8.34 5.02 3.85
CA GLU A 218 9.21 5.34 4.98
C GLU A 218 10.26 6.41 4.61
N LEU A 219 10.71 6.43 3.36
CA LEU A 219 11.54 7.53 2.85
C LEU A 219 10.82 8.89 2.98
N PHE A 220 9.54 8.97 2.60
CA PHE A 220 8.79 10.22 2.76
C PHE A 220 8.70 10.67 4.21
N LYS A 221 8.37 9.75 5.12
CA LYS A 221 8.31 10.04 6.56
C LYS A 221 9.65 10.52 7.09
N TYR A 222 10.74 9.88 6.66
CA TYR A 222 12.09 10.33 6.99
C TYR A 222 12.34 11.76 6.49
N LEU A 223 12.03 12.07 5.23
CA LEU A 223 12.24 13.37 4.64
C LEU A 223 11.50 14.49 5.39
N VAL A 224 10.24 14.25 5.76
CA VAL A 224 9.43 15.20 6.53
C VAL A 224 10.02 15.40 7.93
N ASN A 225 10.39 14.33 8.62
CA ASN A 225 10.88 14.37 9.99
C ASN A 225 12.34 14.88 10.11
N SER A 226 13.15 14.72 9.06
CA SER A 226 14.52 15.25 8.98
C SER A 226 14.59 16.70 8.50
N SER A 227 13.44 17.33 8.23
CA SER A 227 13.38 18.69 7.67
C SER A 227 14.17 18.84 6.37
N SER A 228 14.14 17.82 5.51
CA SER A 228 14.84 17.82 4.22
C SER A 228 14.36 18.97 3.33
N LEU A 229 15.30 19.62 2.62
CA LEU A 229 15.00 20.70 1.67
C LEU A 229 14.05 20.27 0.56
N HIS A 230 14.04 18.99 0.16
CA HIS A 230 13.13 18.46 -0.87
C HIS A 230 11.66 18.53 -0.48
N VAL A 231 11.38 18.56 0.84
CA VAL A 231 10.02 18.57 1.41
C VAL A 231 9.76 19.80 2.31
N ALA A 232 10.68 20.77 2.34
CA ALA A 232 10.57 21.95 3.20
C ALA A 232 9.29 22.77 2.98
N HIS A 233 8.64 22.62 1.83
CA HIS A 233 7.39 23.27 1.49
C HIS A 233 6.14 22.45 1.87
N ILE A 234 6.32 21.23 2.38
CA ILE A 234 5.23 20.38 2.85
C ILE A 234 4.88 20.77 4.29
N ARG A 235 3.61 21.08 4.51
CA ARG A 235 3.13 21.44 5.85
C ARG A 235 3.13 20.22 6.77
N THR A 236 3.39 20.43 8.05
CA THR A 236 3.15 19.41 9.07
C THR A 236 1.68 19.02 9.11
N CYS A 237 1.41 17.76 9.38
CA CYS A 237 0.06 17.20 9.39
C CYS A 237 -0.05 16.09 10.45
N PRO A 238 -1.29 15.71 10.84
CA PRO A 238 -1.50 14.54 11.69
C PRO A 238 -0.95 13.25 11.07
N ASP A 239 -0.62 12.26 11.92
CA ASP A 239 -0.04 10.98 11.48
C ASP A 239 -0.92 10.26 10.45
N GLU A 240 -2.24 10.32 10.61
CA GLU A 240 -3.20 9.72 9.69
C GLU A 240 -3.09 10.32 8.27
N VAL A 241 -2.85 11.63 8.19
CA VAL A 241 -2.64 12.34 6.91
C VAL A 241 -1.23 12.09 6.39
N LEU A 242 -0.24 12.01 7.29
CA LEU A 242 1.14 11.68 6.92
C LEU A 242 1.22 10.32 6.23
N ASP A 243 0.48 9.31 6.71
CA ASP A 243 0.41 8.00 6.06
C ASP A 243 -0.20 8.06 4.65
N ILE A 244 -1.25 8.85 4.47
CA ILE A 244 -1.87 9.05 3.15
C ILE A 244 -0.90 9.78 2.21
N ARG A 245 -0.26 10.84 2.68
CA ARG A 245 0.75 11.58 1.92
C ARG A 245 1.95 10.71 1.55
N ALA A 246 2.40 9.83 2.48
CA ALA A 246 3.47 8.88 2.25
C ALA A 246 3.10 7.85 1.18
N ASN A 247 1.85 7.39 1.17
CA ASN A 247 1.34 6.53 0.11
C ASN A 247 1.39 7.25 -1.24
N LEU A 248 0.83 8.45 -1.33
CA LEU A 248 0.83 9.25 -2.56
C LEU A 248 2.26 9.49 -3.07
N PHE A 249 3.16 9.91 -2.17
CA PHE A 249 4.56 10.10 -2.50
C PHE A 249 5.20 8.84 -3.06
N ALA A 250 5.02 7.69 -2.39
CA ALA A 250 5.59 6.41 -2.81
C ALA A 250 5.15 6.04 -4.24
N GLY A 251 3.89 6.21 -4.54
CA GLY A 251 3.40 5.92 -5.88
C GLY A 251 3.89 6.88 -6.95
N LEU A 252 3.95 8.15 -6.64
CA LEU A 252 4.50 9.16 -7.55
C LEU A 252 5.99 8.94 -7.79
N LEU A 253 6.74 8.56 -6.74
CA LEU A 253 8.17 8.30 -6.83
C LEU A 253 8.49 7.04 -7.64
N LEU A 254 7.75 5.95 -7.40
CA LEU A 254 7.95 4.68 -8.10
C LEU A 254 7.46 4.72 -9.56
N VAL A 255 6.50 5.60 -9.86
CA VAL A 255 5.95 5.80 -11.22
C VAL A 255 5.88 7.31 -11.51
N PRO A 256 7.03 7.97 -11.76
CA PRO A 256 7.06 9.40 -12.04
C PRO A 256 6.30 9.72 -13.35
N GLY A 257 5.50 10.79 -13.34
CA GLY A 257 4.63 11.13 -14.47
C GLY A 257 5.35 11.34 -15.81
N LYS A 258 6.56 11.91 -15.78
CA LYS A 258 7.37 12.11 -17.00
C LYS A 258 7.84 10.79 -17.60
N MET A 259 8.26 9.83 -16.75
CA MET A 259 8.65 8.50 -17.19
C MET A 259 7.44 7.72 -17.68
N LEU A 260 6.32 7.79 -16.94
CA LEU A 260 5.07 7.12 -17.33
C LEU A 260 4.63 7.56 -18.75
N ARG A 261 4.69 8.86 -19.05
CA ARG A 261 4.37 9.37 -20.38
C ARG A 261 5.25 8.75 -21.47
N LYS A 262 6.56 8.70 -21.25
CA LYS A 262 7.50 8.09 -22.19
C LYS A 262 7.22 6.60 -22.42
N GLU A 263 6.88 5.86 -21.36
CA GLU A 263 6.65 4.42 -21.46
C GLU A 263 5.27 4.08 -22.05
N VAL A 264 4.23 4.89 -21.77
CA VAL A 264 2.91 4.73 -22.40
C VAL A 264 2.98 4.85 -23.93
N GLU A 265 3.83 5.73 -24.46
CA GLU A 265 4.04 5.91 -25.90
C GLU A 265 4.69 4.67 -26.57
N LYS A 266 5.37 3.81 -25.81
CA LYS A 266 6.05 2.60 -26.30
C LYS A 266 5.21 1.32 -26.19
N VAL A 267 4.10 1.38 -25.44
CA VAL A 267 3.29 0.19 -25.16
C VAL A 267 2.57 -0.30 -26.41
N ASP A 268 2.59 -1.61 -26.61
CA ASP A 268 1.79 -2.27 -27.63
C ASP A 268 0.33 -2.38 -27.17
N ALA A 269 -0.56 -1.71 -27.90
CA ALA A 269 -2.01 -1.70 -27.62
C ALA A 269 -2.68 -3.08 -27.75
N SER A 270 -1.99 -4.08 -28.31
CA SER A 270 -2.48 -5.46 -28.41
C SER A 270 -2.42 -6.26 -27.10
N HIS A 271 -1.72 -5.72 -26.08
CA HIS A 271 -1.50 -6.40 -24.80
C HIS A 271 -2.08 -5.57 -23.64
N ASP A 272 -2.24 -6.20 -22.47
CA ASP A 272 -2.66 -5.51 -21.26
C ASP A 272 -1.62 -4.47 -20.82
N ILE A 273 -1.95 -3.21 -21.05
CA ILE A 273 -1.10 -2.05 -20.75
C ILE A 273 -0.69 -1.97 -19.26
N VAL A 274 -1.61 -2.35 -18.36
CA VAL A 274 -1.34 -2.34 -16.92
C VAL A 274 -0.25 -3.36 -16.60
N THR A 275 -0.34 -4.56 -17.18
CA THR A 275 0.66 -5.62 -16.97
C THR A 275 2.03 -5.20 -17.51
N GLN A 276 2.11 -4.71 -18.76
CA GLN A 276 3.38 -4.28 -19.36
C GLN A 276 4.05 -3.18 -18.53
N LEU A 277 3.31 -2.12 -18.22
CA LEU A 277 3.87 -1.00 -17.47
C LEU A 277 4.20 -1.37 -16.01
N SER A 278 3.43 -2.27 -15.37
CA SER A 278 3.76 -2.72 -14.02
C SER A 278 5.09 -3.45 -13.95
N GLU A 279 5.44 -4.20 -15.00
CA GLU A 279 6.74 -4.89 -15.14
C GLU A 279 7.87 -3.88 -15.38
N VAL A 280 7.68 -2.92 -16.30
CA VAL A 280 8.67 -1.87 -16.61
C VAL A 280 9.02 -1.04 -15.37
N PHE A 281 8.01 -0.61 -14.60
CA PHE A 281 8.21 0.19 -13.39
C PHE A 281 8.51 -0.65 -12.13
N TRP A 282 8.41 -1.97 -12.26
CA TRP A 282 8.57 -2.89 -11.15
C TRP A 282 7.68 -2.53 -9.95
N VAL A 283 6.41 -2.38 -10.23
CA VAL A 283 5.35 -2.06 -9.27
C VAL A 283 4.18 -3.05 -9.37
N SER A 284 3.28 -3.02 -8.39
CA SER A 284 2.07 -3.83 -8.48
C SER A 284 1.15 -3.33 -9.60
N LYS A 285 0.36 -4.26 -10.17
CA LYS A 285 -0.68 -3.91 -11.17
C LYS A 285 -1.68 -2.91 -10.60
N ALA A 286 -2.01 -3.06 -9.33
CA ALA A 286 -2.92 -2.16 -8.65
C ALA A 286 -2.38 -0.72 -8.59
N LEU A 287 -1.11 -0.56 -8.21
CA LEU A 287 -0.44 0.74 -8.23
C LEU A 287 -0.40 1.32 -9.64
N MET A 288 -0.02 0.50 -10.63
CA MET A 288 0.05 0.94 -12.02
C MET A 288 -1.32 1.37 -12.55
N ASN A 289 -2.39 0.60 -12.29
CA ASN A 289 -3.75 0.93 -12.71
C ASN A 289 -4.19 2.29 -12.14
N GLN A 290 -3.92 2.55 -10.87
CA GLN A 290 -4.23 3.84 -10.25
C GLN A 290 -3.41 4.97 -10.88
N ARG A 291 -2.10 4.76 -11.09
CA ARG A 291 -1.24 5.76 -11.70
C ARG A 291 -1.65 6.10 -13.13
N LEU A 292 -2.12 5.12 -13.89
CA LEU A 292 -2.69 5.35 -15.23
C LEU A 292 -3.99 6.15 -15.16
N ARG A 293 -4.89 5.85 -14.23
CA ARG A 293 -6.11 6.66 -14.02
C ARG A 293 -5.76 8.10 -13.70
N ASP A 294 -4.89 8.32 -12.71
CA ASP A 294 -4.40 9.65 -12.34
C ASP A 294 -3.77 10.38 -13.54
N PHE A 295 -3.04 9.65 -14.37
CA PHE A 295 -2.40 10.21 -15.58
C PHE A 295 -3.44 10.62 -16.62
N MET A 296 -4.45 9.78 -16.86
CA MET A 296 -5.52 10.05 -17.81
C MET A 296 -6.41 11.24 -17.37
N GLU A 297 -6.73 11.33 -16.07
CA GLU A 297 -7.50 12.45 -15.50
C GLU A 297 -6.78 13.79 -15.61
N ASN A 298 -5.45 13.81 -15.58
CA ASN A 298 -4.64 15.03 -15.71
C ASN A 298 -4.25 15.38 -17.17
N LEU A 299 -4.66 14.56 -18.14
CA LEU A 299 -4.52 14.88 -19.58
C LEU A 299 -5.69 15.68 -20.12
N ASN A 300 -6.83 15.69 -19.41
CA ASN A 300 -8.04 16.47 -19.74
C ASN A 300 -8.06 17.77 -18.95
#